data_652311e3ebe7b78d3b0a95624ab0f64b
#
_entry.id   652311e3ebe7b78d3b0a95624ab0f64b
#
_cell.length_a   1.000
_cell.length_b   1.000
_cell.length_c   1.000
_cell.angle_alpha   90.00
_cell.angle_beta   90.00
_cell.angle_gamma   90.00
#
_symmetry.space_group_name_H-M   'P 1'
#
loop_
_entity.id
_entity.type
_entity.pdbx_description
1 polymer ?
#
loop_
_entity_poly.entity_id
_entity_poly.type
_entity_poly.pdbx_seq_one_letter_code
_entity_poly.pdbx_strand_id
1 'polypeptide(L)'
;MLKKFIFSLTAVIALSLVALAYDGDSLEGIIVDKNCATGKVPKQGGDLQTAAANESKGCILMPSCVNSGLGVYSGGKYYLFDAKGNALAKAALEKSKKDKGAKFKVTGKVTGSKMAVEKVEEIE
;
A
#
# COMPACT_ATOMS: atom_id res chain seq x y z
N MET A 1 -52.91 47.41 13.27
CA MET A 1 -52.62 46.04 13.68
C MET A 1 -51.36 45.57 13.00
N LEU A 2 -50.23 45.59 13.68
CA LEU A 2 -48.96 45.07 13.15
C LEU A 2 -48.88 43.61 13.52
N LYS A 3 -49.03 42.73 12.53
CA LYS A 3 -48.69 41.33 12.72
C LYS A 3 -47.18 41.18 12.57
N LYS A 4 -46.51 40.97 13.72
CA LYS A 4 -45.11 40.63 13.72
C LYS A 4 -44.97 39.21 13.22
N PHE A 5 -44.53 39.06 11.97
CA PHE A 5 -44.04 37.79 11.47
C PHE A 5 -42.65 37.56 12.08
N ILE A 6 -42.58 36.67 13.04
CA ILE A 6 -41.29 36.16 13.54
C ILE A 6 -40.87 35.11 12.52
N PHE A 7 -39.95 35.50 11.64
CA PHE A 7 -39.19 34.53 10.86
C PHE A 7 -38.22 33.84 11.79
N SER A 8 -38.60 32.66 12.23
CA SER A 8 -37.67 31.76 12.87
C SER A 8 -36.70 31.25 11.80
N LEU A 9 -35.53 31.85 11.77
CA LEU A 9 -34.42 31.40 10.94
C LEU A 9 -33.80 30.19 11.66
N THR A 10 -34.36 29.02 11.39
CA THR A 10 -33.69 27.76 11.75
C THR A 10 -32.46 27.64 10.89
N ALA A 11 -31.34 28.05 11.41
CA ALA A 11 -30.02 27.74 10.83
C ALA A 11 -29.85 26.23 10.92
N VAL A 12 -30.13 25.53 9.84
CA VAL A 12 -29.75 24.16 9.65
C VAL A 12 -28.23 24.18 9.46
N ILE A 13 -27.50 24.00 10.55
CA ILE A 13 -26.07 23.69 10.47
C ILE A 13 -26.02 22.29 9.87
N ALA A 14 -25.92 22.22 8.56
CA ALA A 14 -25.51 21.00 7.90
C ALA A 14 -24.08 20.74 8.37
N LEU A 15 -23.94 19.86 9.35
CA LEU A 15 -22.64 19.28 9.69
C LEU A 15 -22.25 18.46 8.47
N SER A 16 -21.57 19.10 7.53
CA SER A 16 -20.86 18.39 6.50
C SER A 16 -19.80 17.60 7.21
N LEU A 17 -20.08 16.33 7.48
CA LEU A 17 -19.05 15.35 7.72
C LEU A 17 -18.21 15.34 6.45
N VAL A 18 -17.21 16.21 6.41
CA VAL A 18 -16.11 16.04 5.51
C VAL A 18 -15.45 14.75 6.01
N ALA A 19 -15.87 13.62 5.46
CA ALA A 19 -15.05 12.45 5.51
C ALA A 19 -13.70 12.93 4.98
N LEU A 20 -12.70 13.00 5.85
CA LEU A 20 -11.33 13.18 5.44
C LEU A 20 -11.04 11.99 4.53
N ALA A 21 -11.39 12.15 3.25
CA ALA A 21 -10.91 11.27 2.22
C ALA A 21 -9.39 11.36 2.36
N TYR A 22 -8.78 10.28 2.79
CA TYR A 22 -7.34 10.18 2.82
C TYR A 22 -6.86 10.43 1.39
N ASP A 23 -6.27 11.60 1.15
CA ASP A 23 -5.71 12.01 -0.14
C ASP A 23 -4.42 11.22 -0.44
N GLY A 24 -4.44 9.92 -0.16
CA GLY A 24 -3.34 9.02 -0.41
C GLY A 24 -3.53 8.22 -1.68
N ASP A 25 -2.42 7.72 -2.15
CA ASP A 25 -2.40 6.77 -3.25
C ASP A 25 -2.73 5.37 -2.72
N SER A 26 -3.35 4.56 -3.55
CA SER A 26 -3.62 3.17 -3.27
C SER A 26 -3.08 2.32 -4.41
N LEU A 27 -2.23 1.35 -4.08
CA LEU A 27 -1.65 0.43 -5.03
C LEU A 27 -2.03 -1.00 -4.67
N GLU A 28 -2.36 -1.79 -5.66
CA GLU A 28 -2.60 -3.22 -5.50
C GLU A 28 -1.52 -4.00 -6.23
N GLY A 29 -0.94 -4.97 -5.56
CA GLY A 29 0.12 -5.76 -6.17
C GLY A 29 0.75 -6.78 -5.25
N ILE A 30 1.90 -7.25 -5.64
CA ILE A 30 2.65 -8.30 -4.95
C ILE A 30 3.86 -7.67 -4.26
N ILE A 31 4.07 -8.04 -2.99
CA ILE A 31 5.21 -7.55 -2.21
C ILE A 31 6.43 -8.39 -2.54
N VAL A 32 7.53 -7.73 -2.88
CA VAL A 32 8.84 -8.34 -3.11
C VAL A 32 9.93 -7.49 -2.47
N ASP A 33 11.06 -8.12 -2.17
CA ASP A 33 12.21 -7.40 -1.64
C ASP A 33 12.98 -6.67 -2.74
N LYS A 34 13.67 -5.61 -2.33
CA LYS A 34 14.44 -4.74 -3.23
C LYS A 34 15.56 -5.51 -3.95
N ASN A 35 16.27 -6.40 -3.26
CA ASN A 35 17.37 -7.15 -3.86
C ASN A 35 16.91 -7.99 -5.05
N CYS A 36 15.78 -8.66 -4.94
CA CYS A 36 15.19 -9.39 -6.06
C CYS A 36 14.67 -8.45 -7.14
N ALA A 37 13.92 -7.43 -6.74
CA ALA A 37 13.25 -6.52 -7.68
C ALA A 37 14.23 -5.70 -8.53
N THR A 38 15.33 -5.23 -7.95
CA THR A 38 16.26 -4.31 -8.63
C THR A 38 17.62 -4.93 -8.98
N GLY A 39 17.91 -6.09 -8.44
CA GLY A 39 19.20 -6.74 -8.63
C GLY A 39 19.11 -8.11 -9.29
N LYS A 40 18.65 -9.09 -8.54
CA LYS A 40 18.70 -10.50 -8.95
C LYS A 40 17.88 -10.76 -10.23
N VAL A 41 16.63 -10.37 -10.26
CA VAL A 41 15.73 -10.64 -11.38
C VAL A 41 16.16 -9.92 -12.65
N PRO A 42 16.38 -8.58 -12.66
CA PRO A 42 16.84 -7.89 -13.86
C PRO A 42 18.20 -8.38 -14.36
N LYS A 43 19.14 -8.69 -13.49
CA LYS A 43 20.47 -9.19 -13.88
C LYS A 43 20.43 -10.57 -14.54
N GLN A 44 19.43 -11.37 -14.20
CA GLN A 44 19.23 -12.69 -14.83
C GLN A 44 18.34 -12.63 -16.06
N GLY A 45 17.93 -11.42 -16.51
CA GLY A 45 17.03 -11.24 -17.64
C GLY A 45 15.59 -11.66 -17.35
N GLY A 46 15.23 -11.82 -16.07
CA GLY A 46 13.91 -12.26 -15.66
C GLY A 46 12.86 -11.15 -15.74
N ASP A 47 11.59 -11.58 -15.91
CA ASP A 47 10.44 -10.71 -15.80
C ASP A 47 10.03 -10.57 -14.33
N LEU A 48 9.97 -9.33 -13.84
CA LEU A 48 9.65 -9.05 -12.45
C LEU A 48 8.23 -9.49 -12.08
N GLN A 49 7.29 -9.39 -12.99
CA GLN A 49 5.91 -9.82 -12.73
C GLN A 49 5.86 -11.33 -12.45
N THR A 50 6.50 -12.13 -13.29
CA THR A 50 6.57 -13.58 -13.12
C THR A 50 7.36 -13.94 -11.85
N ALA A 51 8.49 -13.29 -11.62
CA ALA A 51 9.32 -13.52 -10.45
C ALA A 51 8.59 -13.18 -9.15
N ALA A 52 7.90 -12.04 -9.10
CA ALA A 52 7.11 -11.64 -7.94
C ALA A 52 6.01 -12.66 -7.62
N ALA A 53 5.29 -13.13 -8.63
CA ALA A 53 4.22 -14.11 -8.47
C ALA A 53 4.74 -15.48 -7.98
N ASN A 54 5.99 -15.81 -8.26
CA ASN A 54 6.59 -17.11 -7.92
C ASN A 54 7.51 -17.07 -6.71
N GLU A 55 7.80 -15.89 -6.15
CA GLU A 55 8.67 -15.79 -4.98
C GLU A 55 7.92 -16.23 -3.72
N SER A 56 8.52 -17.14 -2.96
CA SER A 56 7.93 -17.63 -1.72
C SER A 56 7.98 -16.58 -0.61
N LYS A 57 6.97 -16.60 0.24
CA LYS A 57 6.93 -15.77 1.44
C LYS A 57 8.18 -15.96 2.31
N GLY A 58 8.61 -17.19 2.50
CA GLY A 58 9.81 -17.51 3.27
C GLY A 58 11.08 -16.87 2.68
N CYS A 59 11.16 -16.79 1.36
CA CYS A 59 12.28 -16.15 0.67
C CYS A 59 12.26 -14.64 0.90
N ILE A 60 11.11 -13.99 0.74
CA ILE A 60 10.95 -12.55 0.95
C ILE A 60 11.25 -12.16 2.41
N LEU A 61 10.85 -13.01 3.36
CA LEU A 61 11.02 -12.77 4.80
C LEU A 61 12.41 -13.11 5.33
N MET A 62 13.35 -13.57 4.50
CA MET A 62 14.74 -13.75 4.93
C MET A 62 15.30 -12.42 5.46
N PRO A 63 16.05 -12.42 6.56
CA PRO A 63 16.57 -11.18 7.16
C PRO A 63 17.29 -10.26 6.19
N SER A 64 18.12 -10.79 5.31
CA SER A 64 18.83 -10.02 4.28
C SER A 64 17.88 -9.36 3.28
N CYS A 65 16.76 -10.03 2.94
CA CYS A 65 15.76 -9.50 2.03
C CYS A 65 14.93 -8.40 2.69
N VAL A 66 14.46 -8.63 3.91
CA VAL A 66 13.74 -7.60 4.68
C VAL A 66 14.62 -6.38 4.92
N ASN A 67 15.88 -6.58 5.28
CA ASN A 67 16.83 -5.48 5.52
C ASN A 67 17.16 -4.69 4.25
N SER A 68 17.10 -5.31 3.07
CA SER A 68 17.26 -4.59 1.80
C SER A 68 16.11 -3.63 1.51
N GLY A 69 14.98 -3.87 2.12
CA GLY A 69 13.72 -3.14 1.95
C GLY A 69 12.69 -3.96 1.20
N LEU A 70 11.44 -3.79 1.59
CA LEU A 70 10.29 -4.37 0.90
C LEU A 70 9.61 -3.29 0.04
N GLY A 71 8.90 -3.74 -0.97
CA GLY A 71 8.14 -2.87 -1.85
C GLY A 71 7.02 -3.62 -2.53
N VAL A 72 6.22 -2.91 -3.32
CA VAL A 72 5.12 -3.48 -4.08
C VAL A 72 5.38 -3.36 -5.58
N TYR A 73 5.18 -4.47 -6.27
CA TYR A 73 5.10 -4.49 -7.72
C TYR A 73 3.64 -4.33 -8.14
N SER A 74 3.34 -3.21 -8.77
CA SER A 74 1.98 -2.83 -9.14
C SER A 74 1.97 -2.13 -10.50
N GLY A 75 1.12 -2.58 -11.40
CA GLY A 75 0.95 -1.93 -12.70
C GLY A 75 2.22 -1.84 -13.56
N GLY A 76 3.10 -2.82 -13.45
CA GLY A 76 4.36 -2.84 -14.21
C GLY A 76 5.50 -2.04 -13.59
N LYS A 77 5.33 -1.52 -12.39
CA LYS A 77 6.33 -0.70 -11.70
C LYS A 77 6.54 -1.16 -10.25
N TYR A 78 7.78 -1.06 -9.78
CA TYR A 78 8.15 -1.37 -8.40
C TYR A 78 8.26 -0.10 -7.57
N TYR A 79 7.64 -0.13 -6.38
CA TYR A 79 7.65 0.97 -5.41
C TYR A 79 8.26 0.49 -4.11
N LEU A 80 9.38 1.08 -3.72
CA LEU A 80 10.07 0.76 -2.47
C LEU A 80 9.38 1.46 -1.29
N PHE A 81 9.14 0.72 -0.21
CA PHE A 81 8.51 1.25 1.00
C PHE A 81 9.50 2.00 1.88
N ASP A 82 8.97 2.91 2.69
CA ASP A 82 9.68 3.52 3.80
C ASP A 82 9.80 2.54 4.99
N ALA A 83 10.43 2.97 6.08
CA ALA A 83 10.65 2.11 7.25
C ALA A 83 9.34 1.59 7.86
N LYS A 84 8.30 2.43 7.93
CA LYS A 84 6.97 2.03 8.41
C LYS A 84 6.34 1.01 7.48
N GLY A 85 6.40 1.23 6.18
CA GLY A 85 5.90 0.31 5.17
C GLY A 85 6.61 -1.02 5.18
N ASN A 86 7.91 -1.02 5.39
CA ASN A 86 8.70 -2.23 5.53
C ASN A 86 8.21 -3.09 6.69
N ALA A 87 7.98 -2.50 7.86
CA ALA A 87 7.47 -3.19 9.04
C ALA A 87 6.03 -3.71 8.82
N LEU A 88 5.16 -2.90 8.24
CA LEU A 88 3.78 -3.29 7.95
C LEU A 88 3.71 -4.41 6.91
N ALA A 89 4.51 -4.35 5.87
CA ALA A 89 4.60 -5.38 4.84
C ALA A 89 5.11 -6.71 5.40
N LYS A 90 6.15 -6.66 6.23
CA LYS A 90 6.67 -7.83 6.93
C LYS A 90 5.58 -8.50 7.75
N ALA A 91 4.86 -7.73 8.57
CA ALA A 91 3.77 -8.25 9.39
C ALA A 91 2.63 -8.84 8.56
N ALA A 92 2.26 -8.19 7.46
CA ALA A 92 1.22 -8.69 6.55
C ALA A 92 1.63 -10.00 5.87
N LEU A 93 2.86 -10.13 5.44
CA LEU A 93 3.40 -11.37 4.87
C LEU A 93 3.42 -12.50 5.89
N GLU A 94 3.83 -12.22 7.12
CA GLU A 94 3.85 -13.21 8.20
C GLU A 94 2.45 -13.75 8.52
N LYS A 95 1.41 -12.92 8.40
CA LYS A 95 0.01 -13.30 8.62
C LYS A 95 -0.63 -13.99 7.43
N SER A 96 -0.09 -13.83 6.24
CA SER A 96 -0.64 -14.42 5.03
C SER A 96 -0.60 -15.94 5.09
N LYS A 97 -1.68 -16.58 4.65
CA LYS A 97 -1.76 -18.04 4.50
C LYS A 97 -1.21 -18.52 3.17
N LYS A 98 -1.01 -17.60 2.22
CA LYS A 98 -0.44 -17.93 0.91
C LYS A 98 1.08 -17.91 0.97
N ASP A 99 1.70 -18.93 0.41
CA ASP A 99 3.15 -19.00 0.28
C ASP A 99 3.68 -18.15 -0.87
N LYS A 100 2.91 -18.03 -1.94
CA LYS A 100 3.27 -17.31 -3.17
C LYS A 100 2.09 -16.52 -3.72
N GLY A 101 2.38 -15.40 -4.37
CA GLY A 101 1.42 -14.65 -5.15
C GLY A 101 0.31 -13.97 -4.35
N ALA A 102 0.48 -13.77 -3.05
CA ALA A 102 -0.48 -13.01 -2.27
C ALA A 102 -0.54 -11.57 -2.77
N LYS A 103 -1.74 -11.06 -2.96
CA LYS A 103 -1.95 -9.67 -3.37
C LYS A 103 -2.30 -8.80 -2.17
N PHE A 104 -1.74 -7.62 -2.17
CA PHE A 104 -1.93 -6.65 -1.09
C PHE A 104 -2.39 -5.32 -1.66
N LYS A 105 -3.25 -4.66 -0.89
CA LYS A 105 -3.58 -3.26 -1.09
C LYS A 105 -2.70 -2.44 -0.16
N VAL A 106 -1.93 -1.53 -0.73
CA VAL A 106 -1.03 -0.64 -0.01
C VAL A 106 -1.52 0.79 -0.15
N THR A 107 -1.77 1.43 0.96
CA THR A 107 -2.24 2.81 1.01
C THR A 107 -1.14 3.71 1.59
N GLY A 108 -0.91 4.83 0.96
CA GLY A 108 0.12 5.77 1.40
C GLY A 108 0.33 6.87 0.38
N LYS A 109 1.52 7.44 0.33
CA LYS A 109 1.88 8.48 -0.62
C LYS A 109 3.02 8.04 -1.50
N VAL A 110 2.79 8.03 -2.81
CA VAL A 110 3.79 7.70 -3.81
C VAL A 110 4.58 8.95 -4.20
N THR A 111 5.89 8.83 -4.22
CA THR A 111 6.81 9.86 -4.73
C THR A 111 7.84 9.17 -5.62
N GLY A 112 7.68 9.30 -6.94
CA GLY A 112 8.52 8.58 -7.89
C GLY A 112 8.37 7.07 -7.76
N SER A 113 9.47 6.38 -7.44
CA SER A 113 9.50 4.92 -7.22
C SER A 113 9.51 4.52 -5.74
N LYS A 114 9.16 5.46 -4.86
CA LYS A 114 9.10 5.27 -3.41
C LYS A 114 7.70 5.51 -2.89
N MET A 115 7.37 4.86 -1.79
CA MET A 115 6.06 5.00 -1.16
C MET A 115 6.20 5.12 0.35
N ALA A 116 5.65 6.22 0.90
CA ALA A 116 5.43 6.37 2.33
C ALA A 116 4.12 5.67 2.69
N VAL A 117 4.20 4.56 3.41
CA VAL A 117 3.08 3.64 3.61
C VAL A 117 2.32 3.96 4.90
N GLU A 118 1.00 3.96 4.81
CA GLU A 118 0.10 4.08 5.96
C GLU A 118 -0.55 2.74 6.33
N LYS A 119 -0.86 1.91 5.34
CA LYS A 119 -1.59 0.66 5.56
C LYS A 119 -1.21 -0.39 4.51
N VAL A 120 -1.14 -1.65 4.95
CA VAL A 120 -0.95 -2.82 4.09
C VAL A 120 -2.02 -3.84 4.44
N GLU A 121 -2.82 -4.24 3.47
CA GLU A 121 -3.90 -5.22 3.62
C GLU A 121 -3.79 -6.30 2.55
N GLU A 122 -3.90 -7.57 2.95
CA GLU A 122 -4.03 -8.66 1.99
C GLU A 122 -5.44 -8.65 1.40
N ILE A 123 -5.54 -8.76 0.06
CA ILE A 123 -6.81 -8.77 -0.67
C ILE A 123 -7.07 -10.09 -1.40
N GLU A 124 -6.04 -10.86 -1.71
CA GLU A 124 -6.11 -12.21 -2.30
C GLU A 124 -4.94 -13.08 -1.83
#